data_696bf96dc60fa577e4f6e8149b70bf4d
#
_entry.id   696bf96dc60fa577e4f6e8149b70bf4d
#
_cell.length_a   1.000
_cell.length_b   1.000
_cell.length_c   1.000
_cell.angle_alpha   90.00
_cell.angle_beta   90.00
_cell.angle_gamma   90.00
#
_symmetry.space_group_name_H-M   'P 1'
#
loop_
_entity.id
_entity.type
_entity.pdbx_description
1 polymer ?
#
loop_
_entity_poly.entity_id
_entity_poly.type
_entity_poly.pdbx_seq_one_letter_code
_entity_poly.pdbx_strand_id
1 'polypeptide(L)'
;MDRLTLRKLYNTEFPRLYEKILKNEDLSDLELEKVLSIGIFLVGLEDTKLQKLGYRLFLLYSKITHDYKPLYEISLNKGFIPISQFIENNLKYSDDYDNLHTIINDITSAKYKWNKSYQTIGQYELFKTSVNLKLKSQIVVAPTSYGKTELILSFIDHDNFNKICIVSPTKSLLAQTKKRIIDKFGYRKIITYPEMYNGNDENIIAVLTQERLLRLLQNNPNLKFDLLVVDEAHNLLDEFSEENYRSVILASVIIICTKRNNNIVCKYLTPFLTNKDSIDIEHITNN
;
A
#
# COMPACT_ATOMS: atom_id res chain seq x y z
N MET A 1 -26.41 21.30 15.34
CA MET A 1 -26.86 20.65 14.10
C MET A 1 -26.81 19.12 14.27
N ASP A 2 -27.93 18.47 14.04
CA ASP A 2 -28.04 17.01 14.16
C ASP A 2 -27.16 16.33 13.13
N ARG A 3 -26.19 15.51 13.57
CA ARG A 3 -25.22 14.84 12.69
C ARG A 3 -25.95 13.87 11.75
N LEU A 4 -25.74 13.98 10.43
CA LEU A 4 -26.29 13.02 9.47
C LEU A 4 -25.66 11.64 9.72
N THR A 5 -26.51 10.62 9.72
CA THR A 5 -26.09 9.21 9.85
C THR A 5 -26.68 8.39 8.70
N LEU A 6 -26.10 7.23 8.41
CA LEU A 6 -26.64 6.31 7.41
C LEU A 6 -28.11 5.94 7.69
N ARG A 7 -28.48 5.83 8.97
CA ARG A 7 -29.87 5.53 9.38
C ARG A 7 -30.84 6.66 9.03
N LYS A 8 -30.41 7.94 9.20
CA LYS A 8 -31.23 9.09 8.79
C LYS A 8 -31.38 9.16 7.27
N LEU A 9 -30.29 8.86 6.53
CA LEU A 9 -30.32 8.82 5.07
C LEU A 9 -31.24 7.72 4.54
N TYR A 10 -31.33 6.59 5.23
CA TYR A 10 -32.21 5.48 4.87
C TYR A 10 -33.70 5.86 4.94
N ASN A 11 -34.09 6.81 5.79
CA ASN A 11 -35.48 7.29 5.94
C ASN A 11 -35.85 8.39 4.93
N THR A 12 -35.07 8.62 3.89
CA THR A 12 -35.33 9.58 2.81
C THR A 12 -35.70 8.85 1.50
N GLU A 13 -35.84 9.58 0.40
CA GLU A 13 -35.96 8.99 -0.95
C GLU A 13 -34.64 8.36 -1.47
N PHE A 14 -33.54 8.57 -0.77
CA PHE A 14 -32.22 8.12 -1.20
C PHE A 14 -32.14 6.60 -1.46
N PRO A 15 -32.66 5.68 -0.61
CA PRO A 15 -32.57 4.25 -0.88
C PRO A 15 -33.20 3.85 -2.22
N ARG A 16 -34.35 4.43 -2.56
CA ARG A 16 -35.01 4.17 -3.83
C ARG A 16 -34.19 4.64 -5.02
N LEU A 17 -33.61 5.83 -4.93
CA LEU A 17 -32.74 6.38 -5.96
C LEU A 17 -31.47 5.55 -6.10
N TYR A 18 -30.88 5.14 -4.98
CA TYR A 18 -29.68 4.31 -4.96
C TYR A 18 -29.93 2.90 -5.53
N GLU A 19 -31.10 2.33 -5.28
CA GLU A 19 -31.48 1.02 -5.85
C GLU A 19 -31.65 1.10 -7.38
N LYS A 20 -32.30 2.15 -7.90
CA LYS A 20 -32.41 2.40 -9.35
C LYS A 20 -31.04 2.45 -10.01
N ILE A 21 -30.10 3.22 -9.43
CA ILE A 21 -28.75 3.40 -9.98
C ILE A 21 -27.95 2.09 -9.93
N LEU A 22 -28.13 1.26 -8.90
CA LEU A 22 -27.48 -0.05 -8.80
C LEU A 22 -28.00 -1.05 -9.83
N LYS A 23 -29.30 -0.98 -10.16
CA LYS A 23 -29.92 -1.86 -11.17
C LYS A 23 -29.72 -1.38 -12.60
N ASN A 24 -29.01 -0.25 -12.81
CA ASN A 24 -28.87 0.44 -14.10
C ASN A 24 -30.25 0.72 -14.74
N GLU A 25 -31.25 1.09 -13.94
CA GLU A 25 -32.54 1.56 -14.44
C GLU A 25 -32.38 2.97 -15.02
N ASP A 26 -33.23 3.33 -15.98
CA ASP A 26 -33.22 4.67 -16.56
C ASP A 26 -33.54 5.72 -15.50
N LEU A 27 -32.69 6.72 -15.40
CA LEU A 27 -32.80 7.86 -14.49
C LEU A 27 -33.11 9.12 -15.32
N SER A 28 -34.05 9.92 -14.85
CA SER A 28 -34.28 11.24 -15.41
C SER A 28 -33.13 12.19 -15.08
N ASP A 29 -32.96 13.26 -15.87
CA ASP A 29 -31.93 14.28 -15.63
C ASP A 29 -32.02 14.85 -14.21
N LEU A 30 -33.23 15.06 -13.69
CA LEU A 30 -33.44 15.54 -12.31
C LEU A 30 -32.97 14.51 -11.26
N GLU A 31 -33.15 13.21 -11.52
CA GLU A 31 -32.65 12.15 -10.64
C GLU A 31 -31.12 12.07 -10.68
N LEU A 32 -30.51 12.25 -11.84
CA LEU A 32 -29.04 12.33 -12.01
C LEU A 32 -28.44 13.53 -11.27
N GLU A 33 -29.05 14.71 -11.38
CA GLU A 33 -28.66 15.90 -10.61
C GLU A 33 -28.75 15.67 -9.10
N LYS A 34 -29.83 15.02 -8.62
CA LYS A 34 -29.98 14.65 -7.21
C LYS A 34 -28.87 13.70 -6.76
N VAL A 35 -28.50 12.70 -7.58
CA VAL A 35 -27.40 11.78 -7.27
C VAL A 35 -26.09 12.52 -7.10
N LEU A 36 -25.75 13.43 -8.00
CA LEU A 36 -24.54 14.24 -7.90
C LEU A 36 -24.55 15.16 -6.67
N SER A 37 -25.69 15.84 -6.42
CA SER A 37 -25.85 16.73 -5.28
C SER A 37 -25.68 15.99 -3.94
N ILE A 38 -26.29 14.80 -3.82
CA ILE A 38 -26.11 13.93 -2.66
C ILE A 38 -24.65 13.46 -2.56
N GLY A 39 -24.04 13.08 -3.68
CA GLY A 39 -22.63 12.67 -3.73
C GLY A 39 -21.70 13.75 -3.19
N ILE A 40 -21.82 15.00 -3.68
CA ILE A 40 -21.06 16.17 -3.24
C ILE A 40 -21.26 16.39 -1.73
N PHE A 41 -22.49 16.38 -1.28
CA PHE A 41 -22.81 16.59 0.13
C PHE A 41 -22.15 15.52 1.02
N LEU A 42 -22.31 14.24 0.67
CA LEU A 42 -21.76 13.13 1.46
C LEU A 42 -20.23 13.13 1.52
N VAL A 43 -19.56 13.47 0.41
CA VAL A 43 -18.11 13.56 0.35
C VAL A 43 -17.56 14.72 1.20
N GLY A 44 -18.36 15.78 1.42
CA GLY A 44 -18.00 16.91 2.28
C GLY A 44 -18.12 16.64 3.78
N LEU A 45 -18.73 15.53 4.20
CA LEU A 45 -18.90 15.19 5.62
C LEU A 45 -17.61 14.62 6.22
N GLU A 46 -17.47 14.67 7.56
CA GLU A 46 -16.32 14.09 8.27
C GLU A 46 -16.40 12.56 8.42
N ASP A 47 -17.60 11.97 8.34
CA ASP A 47 -17.80 10.53 8.49
C ASP A 47 -17.26 9.76 7.27
N THR A 48 -16.26 8.92 7.51
CA THR A 48 -15.59 8.15 6.45
C THR A 48 -16.50 7.18 5.70
N LYS A 49 -17.57 6.66 6.35
CA LYS A 49 -18.54 5.76 5.70
C LYS A 49 -19.42 6.53 4.74
N LEU A 50 -19.85 7.72 5.14
CA LEU A 50 -20.63 8.62 4.30
C LEU A 50 -19.80 9.16 3.13
N GLN A 51 -18.54 9.52 3.36
CA GLN A 51 -17.63 9.91 2.29
C GLN A 51 -17.44 8.80 1.24
N LYS A 52 -17.24 7.55 1.68
CA LYS A 52 -17.14 6.40 0.78
C LYS A 52 -18.42 6.17 -0.02
N LEU A 53 -19.58 6.35 0.60
CA LEU A 53 -20.87 6.26 -0.08
C LEU A 53 -20.99 7.38 -1.14
N GLY A 54 -20.66 8.61 -0.78
CA GLY A 54 -20.65 9.73 -1.73
C GLY A 54 -19.74 9.49 -2.93
N TYR A 55 -18.52 9.03 -2.69
CA TYR A 55 -17.58 8.68 -3.76
C TYR A 55 -18.12 7.55 -4.67
N ARG A 56 -18.80 6.56 -4.07
CA ARG A 56 -19.44 5.49 -4.84
C ARG A 56 -20.55 6.00 -5.75
N LEU A 57 -21.27 7.05 -5.36
CA LEU A 57 -22.28 7.67 -6.23
C LEU A 57 -21.66 8.27 -7.50
N PHE A 58 -20.50 8.92 -7.39
CA PHE A 58 -19.78 9.43 -8.58
C PHE A 58 -19.35 8.30 -9.50
N LEU A 59 -18.88 7.18 -8.97
CA LEU A 59 -18.52 6.00 -9.77
C LEU A 59 -19.72 5.42 -10.50
N LEU A 60 -20.87 5.31 -9.82
CA LEU A 60 -22.11 4.79 -10.42
C LEU A 60 -22.67 5.76 -11.46
N TYR A 61 -22.67 7.06 -11.18
CA TYR A 61 -23.06 8.10 -12.12
C TYR A 61 -22.25 8.00 -13.41
N SER A 62 -20.91 8.03 -13.30
CA SER A 62 -20.02 7.96 -14.47
C SER A 62 -20.18 6.67 -15.25
N LYS A 63 -20.51 5.55 -14.58
CA LYS A 63 -20.77 4.27 -15.25
C LYS A 63 -22.02 4.30 -16.12
N ILE A 64 -23.07 4.99 -15.67
CA ILE A 64 -24.38 5.05 -16.37
C ILE A 64 -24.35 6.11 -17.46
N THR A 65 -23.87 7.30 -17.16
CA THR A 65 -23.91 8.46 -18.08
C THR A 65 -22.73 8.51 -19.03
N HIS A 66 -21.66 7.77 -18.76
CA HIS A 66 -20.35 7.91 -19.43
C HIS A 66 -19.76 9.33 -19.33
N ASP A 67 -20.28 10.17 -18.42
CA ASP A 67 -19.69 11.44 -18.05
C ASP A 67 -18.75 11.23 -16.84
N TYR A 68 -17.45 11.33 -17.09
CA TYR A 68 -16.40 11.13 -16.09
C TYR A 68 -15.92 12.42 -15.43
N LYS A 69 -16.43 13.58 -15.85
CA LYS A 69 -16.00 14.88 -15.32
C LYS A 69 -16.22 15.00 -13.80
N PRO A 70 -17.41 14.68 -13.24
CA PRO A 70 -17.62 14.75 -11.80
C PRO A 70 -16.70 13.80 -11.01
N LEU A 71 -16.42 12.61 -11.56
CA LEU A 71 -15.51 11.65 -10.94
C LEU A 71 -14.05 12.14 -10.98
N TYR A 72 -13.63 12.76 -12.07
CA TYR A 72 -12.31 13.37 -12.22
C TYR A 72 -12.09 14.46 -11.16
N GLU A 73 -13.00 15.43 -11.10
CA GLU A 73 -12.91 16.55 -10.15
C GLU A 73 -12.87 16.09 -8.69
N ILE A 74 -13.76 15.16 -8.31
CA ILE A 74 -13.77 14.66 -6.94
C ILE A 74 -12.52 13.85 -6.61
N SER A 75 -11.97 13.13 -7.58
CA SER A 75 -10.74 12.35 -7.41
C SER A 75 -9.53 13.25 -7.19
N LEU A 76 -9.42 14.36 -7.92
CA LEU A 76 -8.39 15.37 -7.69
C LEU A 76 -8.51 15.98 -6.30
N ASN A 77 -9.71 16.45 -5.94
CA ASN A 77 -9.96 17.09 -4.65
C ASN A 77 -9.69 16.18 -3.45
N LYS A 78 -9.86 14.87 -3.61
CA LYS A 78 -9.59 13.86 -2.57
C LYS A 78 -8.18 13.27 -2.63
N GLY A 79 -7.36 13.72 -3.57
CA GLY A 79 -5.98 13.23 -3.74
C GLY A 79 -5.89 11.82 -4.29
N PHE A 80 -6.93 11.35 -4.99
CA PHE A 80 -6.94 10.06 -5.70
C PHE A 80 -6.31 10.22 -7.10
N ILE A 81 -5.10 10.74 -7.13
CA ILE A 81 -4.35 11.06 -8.35
C ILE A 81 -4.31 9.89 -9.36
N PRO A 82 -4.14 8.62 -8.97
CA PRO A 82 -4.18 7.51 -9.92
C PRO A 82 -5.49 7.43 -10.72
N ILE A 83 -6.62 7.77 -10.09
CA ILE A 83 -7.94 7.70 -10.72
C ILE A 83 -8.14 8.86 -11.68
N SER A 84 -7.80 10.09 -11.29
CA SER A 84 -7.88 11.24 -12.18
C SER A 84 -6.99 11.06 -13.39
N GLN A 85 -5.77 10.59 -13.22
CA GLN A 85 -4.84 10.31 -14.32
C GLN A 85 -5.30 9.16 -15.23
N PHE A 86 -5.97 8.13 -14.66
CA PHE A 86 -6.58 7.07 -15.47
C PHE A 86 -7.71 7.61 -16.35
N ILE A 87 -8.59 8.46 -15.80
CA ILE A 87 -9.69 9.08 -16.54
C ILE A 87 -9.14 9.94 -17.69
N GLU A 88 -8.17 10.78 -17.39
CA GLU A 88 -7.54 11.68 -18.37
C GLU A 88 -6.87 10.94 -19.53
N ASN A 89 -6.13 9.88 -19.23
CA ASN A 89 -5.36 9.15 -20.24
C ASN A 89 -6.17 8.11 -21.04
N ASN A 90 -7.30 7.60 -20.51
CA ASN A 90 -7.99 6.45 -21.09
C ASN A 90 -9.46 6.68 -21.42
N LEU A 91 -10.11 7.64 -20.78
CA LEU A 91 -11.54 7.85 -20.91
C LEU A 91 -11.75 9.25 -21.50
N LYS A 92 -11.62 9.43 -22.81
CA LYS A 92 -11.82 10.71 -23.54
C LYS A 92 -12.53 11.79 -22.70
N TYR A 93 -11.78 12.38 -21.81
CA TYR A 93 -12.18 13.53 -21.01
C TYR A 93 -12.13 14.70 -21.99
N SER A 94 -13.29 15.28 -22.29
CA SER A 94 -13.58 16.17 -23.42
C SER A 94 -12.48 17.14 -23.82
N ASP A 95 -12.32 17.30 -25.13
CA ASP A 95 -11.32 18.12 -25.84
C ASP A 95 -11.31 19.65 -25.52
N ASP A 96 -12.15 20.11 -24.60
CA ASP A 96 -12.36 21.54 -24.33
C ASP A 96 -11.53 22.15 -23.18
N TYR A 97 -10.55 21.42 -22.63
CA TYR A 97 -9.85 21.83 -21.40
C TYR A 97 -8.34 22.03 -21.53
N ASP A 98 -7.88 22.77 -22.53
CA ASP A 98 -6.58 23.48 -22.44
C ASP A 98 -6.71 24.75 -21.61
N ASN A 99 -7.20 24.62 -20.37
CA ASN A 99 -7.27 25.76 -19.46
C ASN A 99 -6.19 25.67 -18.38
N LEU A 100 -5.91 26.79 -17.74
CA LEU A 100 -4.92 26.90 -16.66
C LEU A 100 -5.10 25.85 -15.56
N HIS A 101 -6.34 25.40 -15.30
CA HIS A 101 -6.68 24.43 -14.29
C HIS A 101 -6.13 23.02 -14.63
N THR A 102 -6.25 22.56 -15.89
CA THR A 102 -5.66 21.31 -16.34
C THR A 102 -4.14 21.32 -16.26
N ILE A 103 -3.50 22.41 -16.66
CA ILE A 103 -2.04 22.57 -16.57
C ILE A 103 -1.58 22.49 -15.10
N ILE A 104 -2.27 23.17 -14.17
CA ILE A 104 -1.95 23.09 -12.74
C ILE A 104 -2.13 21.68 -12.21
N ASN A 105 -3.19 20.98 -12.63
CA ASN A 105 -3.45 19.61 -12.23
C ASN A 105 -2.37 18.65 -12.73
N ASP A 106 -1.90 18.81 -13.95
CA ASP A 106 -0.81 18.01 -14.52
C ASP A 106 0.50 18.22 -13.77
N ILE A 107 0.86 19.46 -13.51
CA ILE A 107 2.06 19.79 -12.73
C ILE A 107 1.94 19.20 -11.31
N THR A 108 0.77 19.31 -10.70
CA THR A 108 0.53 18.78 -9.37
C THR A 108 0.59 17.25 -9.36
N SER A 109 -0.02 16.60 -10.35
CA SER A 109 -0.05 15.15 -10.49
C SER A 109 1.35 14.57 -10.78
N ALA A 110 2.19 15.29 -11.54
CA ALA A 110 3.55 14.88 -11.83
C ALA A 110 4.39 14.65 -10.55
N LYS A 111 4.14 15.39 -9.48
CA LYS A 111 4.77 15.21 -8.17
C LYS A 111 4.50 13.82 -7.56
N TYR A 112 3.33 13.25 -7.84
CA TYR A 112 2.89 11.96 -7.29
C TYR A 112 3.18 10.78 -8.22
N LYS A 113 3.94 11.02 -9.29
CA LYS A 113 4.36 9.98 -10.22
C LYS A 113 5.55 9.21 -9.64
N TRP A 114 5.39 7.89 -9.54
CA TRP A 114 6.43 6.97 -9.11
C TRP A 114 6.65 5.91 -10.18
N ASN A 115 7.83 5.92 -10.81
CA ASN A 115 8.10 5.09 -12.00
C ASN A 115 7.04 5.29 -13.10
N LYS A 116 6.28 4.23 -13.43
CA LYS A 116 5.22 4.22 -14.46
C LYS A 116 3.81 4.38 -13.89
N SER A 117 3.66 4.59 -12.57
CA SER A 117 2.38 4.70 -11.90
C SER A 117 2.27 5.98 -11.08
N TYR A 118 1.04 6.39 -10.82
CA TYR A 118 0.76 7.50 -9.92
C TYR A 118 0.40 6.98 -8.54
N GLN A 119 0.79 7.72 -7.52
CA GLN A 119 0.46 7.46 -6.12
C GLN A 119 -0.68 8.36 -5.66
N THR A 120 -1.48 7.91 -4.71
CA THR A 120 -2.33 8.82 -3.93
C THR A 120 -1.46 9.72 -3.05
N ILE A 121 -2.01 10.86 -2.62
CA ILE A 121 -1.30 11.77 -1.71
C ILE A 121 -0.84 11.01 -0.45
N GLY A 122 -1.71 10.18 0.15
CA GLY A 122 -1.36 9.40 1.33
C GLY A 122 -0.25 8.37 1.08
N GLN A 123 -0.24 7.71 -0.08
CA GLN A 123 0.85 6.81 -0.46
C GLN A 123 2.17 7.58 -0.61
N TYR A 124 2.15 8.71 -1.31
CA TYR A 124 3.34 9.54 -1.48
C TYR A 124 3.95 9.98 -0.15
N GLU A 125 3.14 10.47 0.78
CA GLU A 125 3.62 10.88 2.11
C GLU A 125 4.18 9.68 2.90
N LEU A 126 3.51 8.53 2.86
CA LEU A 126 4.01 7.30 3.47
C LEU A 126 5.38 6.91 2.90
N PHE A 127 5.53 6.91 1.57
CA PHE A 127 6.79 6.57 0.90
C PHE A 127 7.89 7.56 1.28
N LYS A 128 7.60 8.86 1.19
CA LYS A 128 8.55 9.92 1.53
C LYS A 128 9.07 9.81 2.96
N THR A 129 8.17 9.57 3.91
CA THR A 129 8.54 9.43 5.33
C THR A 129 9.28 8.12 5.60
N SER A 130 8.82 7.01 5.00
CA SER A 130 9.42 5.69 5.23
C SER A 130 10.81 5.52 4.63
N VAL A 131 11.06 6.14 3.48
CA VAL A 131 12.36 6.04 2.77
C VAL A 131 13.37 7.04 3.33
N ASN A 132 12.94 8.26 3.65
CA ASN A 132 13.86 9.32 4.14
C ASN A 132 14.28 9.20 5.61
N LEU A 133 13.63 8.34 6.40
CA LEU A 133 14.01 8.14 7.79
C LEU A 133 15.27 7.29 7.87
N LYS A 134 16.37 7.86 8.30
CA LYS A 134 17.66 7.18 8.60
C LYS A 134 17.59 6.31 9.87
N LEU A 135 16.41 5.77 10.17
CA LEU A 135 16.21 4.93 11.35
C LEU A 135 16.67 3.51 11.05
N LYS A 136 17.45 2.93 11.95
CA LYS A 136 17.89 1.54 11.86
C LYS A 136 16.72 0.56 11.87
N SER A 137 15.67 0.86 12.65
CA SER A 137 14.47 0.03 12.73
C SER A 137 13.23 0.89 12.57
N GLN A 138 12.28 0.44 11.74
CA GLN A 138 11.05 1.17 11.45
C GLN A 138 9.88 0.23 11.24
N ILE A 139 8.75 0.55 11.87
CA ILE A 139 7.47 -0.09 11.63
C ILE A 139 6.66 0.79 10.69
N VAL A 140 6.19 0.23 9.60
CA VAL A 140 5.34 0.90 8.62
C VAL A 140 3.96 0.25 8.64
N VAL A 141 2.97 1.01 9.09
CA VAL A 141 1.57 0.57 9.13
C VAL A 141 0.88 1.07 7.86
N ALA A 142 0.54 0.15 6.97
CA ALA A 142 -0.13 0.45 5.73
C ALA A 142 -1.19 -0.61 5.42
N PRO A 143 -2.45 -0.23 5.12
CA PRO A 143 -3.50 -1.18 4.78
C PRO A 143 -3.11 -2.12 3.64
N THR A 144 -3.82 -3.24 3.50
CA THR A 144 -3.69 -4.11 2.32
C THR A 144 -3.97 -3.29 1.05
N SER A 145 -3.26 -3.58 -0.02
CA SER A 145 -3.33 -2.86 -1.31
C SER A 145 -2.84 -1.40 -1.29
N TYR A 146 -2.24 -0.93 -0.20
CA TYR A 146 -1.68 0.44 -0.11
C TYR A 146 -0.31 0.60 -0.78
N GLY A 147 0.16 -0.41 -1.50
CA GLY A 147 1.44 -0.34 -2.21
C GLY A 147 2.64 -0.83 -1.40
N LYS A 148 2.46 -1.70 -0.39
CA LYS A 148 3.57 -2.27 0.40
C LYS A 148 4.68 -2.85 -0.46
N THR A 149 4.34 -3.54 -1.55
CA THR A 149 5.35 -4.11 -2.47
C THR A 149 6.18 -3.03 -3.16
N GLU A 150 5.55 -1.92 -3.61
CA GLU A 150 6.28 -0.78 -4.18
C GLU A 150 7.19 -0.11 -3.15
N LEU A 151 6.75 -0.07 -1.89
CA LEU A 151 7.57 0.44 -0.79
C LEU A 151 8.80 -0.45 -0.54
N ILE A 152 8.66 -1.79 -0.60
CA ILE A 152 9.79 -2.73 -0.54
C ILE A 152 10.80 -2.43 -1.66
N LEU A 153 10.30 -2.26 -2.90
CA LEU A 153 11.18 -1.92 -4.04
C LEU A 153 11.89 -0.58 -3.83
N SER A 154 11.24 0.38 -3.18
CA SER A 154 11.84 1.67 -2.84
C SER A 154 12.96 1.55 -1.81
N PHE A 155 12.81 0.70 -0.78
CA PHE A 155 13.86 0.44 0.19
C PHE A 155 15.10 -0.19 -0.44
N ILE A 156 14.90 -1.09 -1.42
CA ILE A 156 16.02 -1.71 -2.16
C ILE A 156 16.76 -0.69 -3.02
N ASP A 157 16.04 0.27 -3.61
CA ASP A 157 16.56 1.22 -4.59
C ASP A 157 17.25 2.44 -3.95
N HIS A 158 16.83 2.79 -2.73
CA HIS A 158 17.24 4.06 -2.10
C HIS A 158 18.64 4.04 -1.53
N ASP A 159 19.06 2.92 -0.95
CA ASP A 159 20.35 2.77 -0.28
C ASP A 159 21.20 1.69 -0.98
N ASN A 160 22.52 1.87 -0.96
CA ASN A 160 23.47 0.92 -1.56
C ASN A 160 23.66 -0.33 -0.67
N PHE A 161 22.55 -0.99 -0.29
CA PHE A 161 22.64 -2.25 0.43
C PHE A 161 23.11 -3.37 -0.49
N ASN A 162 24.15 -4.09 -0.08
CA ASN A 162 24.68 -5.22 -0.84
C ASN A 162 23.88 -6.50 -0.58
N LYS A 163 23.60 -6.82 0.68
CA LYS A 163 22.92 -8.06 1.08
C LYS A 163 21.57 -7.73 1.71
N ILE A 164 20.52 -7.99 0.95
CA ILE A 164 19.12 -7.67 1.32
C ILE A 164 18.36 -8.96 1.57
N CYS A 165 17.58 -9.00 2.64
CA CYS A 165 16.65 -10.08 2.91
C CYS A 165 15.22 -9.55 3.06
N ILE A 166 14.30 -10.17 2.33
CA ILE A 166 12.86 -9.93 2.42
C ILE A 166 12.21 -11.22 2.91
N VAL A 167 11.56 -11.13 4.07
CA VAL A 167 10.84 -12.23 4.68
C VAL A 167 9.35 -12.03 4.46
N SER A 168 8.69 -13.02 3.85
CA SER A 168 7.25 -13.01 3.64
C SER A 168 6.65 -14.31 4.16
N PRO A 169 5.52 -14.27 4.90
CA PRO A 169 5.00 -15.44 5.60
C PRO A 169 4.39 -16.50 4.69
N THR A 170 3.95 -16.14 3.47
CA THR A 170 3.28 -17.06 2.56
C THR A 170 3.98 -17.18 1.21
N LYS A 171 3.88 -18.39 0.62
CA LYS A 171 4.46 -18.66 -0.71
C LYS A 171 3.83 -17.83 -1.83
N SER A 172 2.53 -17.50 -1.73
CA SER A 172 1.83 -16.70 -2.73
C SER A 172 2.28 -15.24 -2.75
N LEU A 173 2.38 -14.60 -1.58
CA LEU A 173 2.92 -13.24 -1.44
C LEU A 173 4.37 -13.18 -1.89
N LEU A 174 5.17 -14.19 -1.51
CA LEU A 174 6.56 -14.32 -1.91
C LEU A 174 6.71 -14.41 -3.44
N ALA A 175 5.83 -15.16 -4.14
CA ALA A 175 5.86 -15.27 -5.59
C ALA A 175 5.59 -13.92 -6.29
N GLN A 176 4.62 -13.15 -5.80
CA GLN A 176 4.30 -11.83 -6.33
C GLN A 176 5.45 -10.84 -6.12
N THR A 177 5.98 -10.77 -4.90
CA THR A 177 7.10 -9.89 -4.56
C THR A 177 8.36 -10.27 -5.35
N LYS A 178 8.65 -11.58 -5.46
CA LYS A 178 9.76 -12.10 -6.27
C LYS A 178 9.68 -11.64 -7.72
N LYS A 179 8.53 -11.78 -8.38
CA LYS A 179 8.34 -11.37 -9.77
C LYS A 179 8.72 -9.90 -9.96
N ARG A 180 8.19 -9.01 -9.13
CA ARG A 180 8.48 -7.57 -9.19
C ARG A 180 9.95 -7.24 -8.93
N ILE A 181 10.61 -7.96 -8.02
CA ILE A 181 12.03 -7.79 -7.74
C ILE A 181 12.87 -8.24 -8.93
N ILE A 182 12.52 -9.37 -9.57
CA ILE A 182 13.20 -9.82 -10.78
C ILE A 182 13.07 -8.79 -11.91
N ASP A 183 11.87 -8.29 -12.11
CA ASP A 183 11.59 -7.32 -13.19
C ASP A 183 12.40 -6.01 -13.00
N LYS A 184 12.65 -5.60 -11.75
CA LYS A 184 13.35 -4.33 -11.47
C LYS A 184 14.84 -4.51 -11.18
N PHE A 185 15.23 -5.58 -10.49
CA PHE A 185 16.58 -5.81 -9.96
C PHE A 185 17.20 -7.12 -10.47
N GLY A 186 16.77 -7.63 -11.64
CA GLY A 186 17.27 -8.88 -12.21
C GLY A 186 18.77 -8.91 -12.52
N TYR A 187 19.45 -7.76 -12.46
CA TYR A 187 20.90 -7.66 -12.55
C TYR A 187 21.62 -8.11 -11.26
N ARG A 188 20.89 -8.25 -10.13
CA ARG A 188 21.38 -8.78 -8.85
C ARG A 188 21.06 -10.26 -8.72
N LYS A 189 21.84 -11.01 -7.95
CA LYS A 189 21.52 -12.41 -7.65
C LYS A 189 20.31 -12.49 -6.71
N ILE A 190 19.22 -13.10 -7.18
CA ILE A 190 18.01 -13.28 -6.40
C ILE A 190 17.96 -14.69 -5.83
N ILE A 191 17.89 -14.80 -4.50
CA ILE A 191 17.88 -16.05 -3.76
C ILE A 191 16.47 -16.32 -3.26
N THR A 192 15.88 -17.46 -3.65
CA THR A 192 14.55 -17.91 -3.22
C THR A 192 14.56 -19.24 -2.50
N TYR A 193 15.70 -19.91 -2.51
CA TYR A 193 16.00 -21.15 -1.78
C TYR A 193 17.39 -21.04 -1.15
N PRO A 194 17.59 -21.61 0.06
CA PRO A 194 18.88 -21.54 0.76
C PRO A 194 20.07 -22.04 -0.06
N GLU A 195 19.85 -23.06 -0.87
CA GLU A 195 20.87 -23.72 -1.68
C GLU A 195 21.40 -22.85 -2.84
N MET A 196 20.71 -21.76 -3.17
CA MET A 196 21.15 -20.82 -4.21
C MET A 196 22.29 -19.91 -3.75
N TYR A 197 22.55 -19.83 -2.45
CA TYR A 197 23.64 -19.00 -1.90
C TYR A 197 24.96 -19.76 -1.86
N ASN A 198 26.01 -19.22 -2.47
CA ASN A 198 27.32 -19.88 -2.63
C ASN A 198 28.37 -19.39 -1.62
N GLY A 199 27.97 -18.71 -0.55
CA GLY A 199 28.92 -18.21 0.47
C GLY A 199 29.69 -16.93 0.08
N ASN A 200 30.08 -16.80 -1.18
CA ASN A 200 30.89 -15.68 -1.70
C ASN A 200 30.06 -14.59 -2.41
N ASP A 201 28.77 -14.76 -2.46
CA ASP A 201 27.90 -13.79 -3.12
C ASP A 201 27.87 -12.46 -2.34
N GLU A 202 28.29 -11.37 -2.95
CA GLU A 202 28.37 -10.06 -2.29
C GLU A 202 27.11 -9.21 -2.54
N ASN A 203 26.48 -9.35 -3.73
CA ASN A 203 25.35 -8.50 -4.11
C ASN A 203 24.09 -9.36 -4.33
N ILE A 204 23.31 -9.55 -3.27
CA ILE A 204 22.16 -10.47 -3.26
C ILE A 204 20.87 -9.82 -2.78
N ILE A 205 19.76 -10.34 -3.28
CA ILE A 205 18.42 -10.10 -2.73
C ILE A 205 17.81 -11.46 -2.41
N ALA A 206 17.72 -11.80 -1.13
CA ALA A 206 17.07 -13.00 -0.65
C ALA A 206 15.57 -12.74 -0.43
N VAL A 207 14.69 -13.50 -1.07
CA VAL A 207 13.22 -13.42 -0.93
C VAL A 207 12.74 -14.76 -0.43
N LEU A 208 12.52 -14.87 0.87
CA LEU A 208 12.40 -16.15 1.58
C LEU A 208 11.21 -16.16 2.55
N THR A 209 10.72 -17.38 2.87
CA THR A 209 9.91 -17.56 4.08
C THR A 209 10.82 -17.62 5.31
N GLN A 210 10.26 -17.44 6.51
CA GLN A 210 11.04 -17.49 7.74
C GLN A 210 11.76 -18.83 7.92
N GLU A 211 11.15 -19.96 7.52
CA GLU A 211 11.76 -21.28 7.61
C GLU A 211 12.96 -21.44 6.67
N ARG A 212 12.83 -20.90 5.44
CA ARG A 212 13.93 -20.90 4.47
C ARG A 212 15.07 -19.99 4.92
N LEU A 213 14.75 -18.84 5.47
CA LEU A 213 15.76 -17.92 6.02
C LEU A 213 16.49 -18.56 7.18
N LEU A 214 15.78 -19.22 8.11
CA LEU A 214 16.43 -19.94 9.21
C LEU A 214 17.44 -20.96 8.70
N ARG A 215 17.03 -21.78 7.72
CA ARG A 215 17.94 -22.77 7.09
C ARG A 215 19.13 -22.13 6.40
N LEU A 216 18.93 -21.01 5.68
CA LEU A 216 20.00 -20.26 5.05
C LEU A 216 21.03 -19.78 6.08
N LEU A 217 20.53 -19.20 7.19
CA LEU A 217 21.37 -18.70 8.27
C LEU A 217 22.13 -19.82 9.02
N GLN A 218 21.48 -20.98 9.23
CA GLN A 218 22.13 -22.14 9.85
C GLN A 218 23.28 -22.69 8.99
N ASN A 219 23.04 -22.80 7.67
CA ASN A 219 24.06 -23.29 6.74
C ASN A 219 25.20 -22.30 6.49
N ASN A 220 24.99 -21.00 6.79
CA ASN A 220 25.94 -19.93 6.52
C ASN A 220 26.12 -19.03 7.75
N PRO A 221 26.92 -19.45 8.75
CA PRO A 221 27.10 -18.71 10.00
C PRO A 221 27.62 -17.28 9.82
N ASN A 222 28.43 -17.04 8.80
CA ASN A 222 29.05 -15.74 8.52
C ASN A 222 28.21 -14.81 7.66
N LEU A 223 27.04 -15.26 7.17
CA LEU A 223 26.15 -14.44 6.37
C LEU A 223 25.56 -13.31 7.23
N LYS A 224 25.76 -12.08 6.75
CA LYS A 224 25.22 -10.85 7.34
C LYS A 224 24.38 -10.14 6.28
N PHE A 225 23.22 -9.64 6.65
CA PHE A 225 22.39 -8.80 5.81
C PHE A 225 22.54 -7.33 6.23
N ASP A 226 22.44 -6.41 5.26
CA ASP A 226 22.47 -4.96 5.47
C ASP A 226 21.04 -4.41 5.65
N LEU A 227 20.08 -5.01 4.94
CA LEU A 227 18.65 -4.68 5.03
C LEU A 227 17.83 -5.94 5.27
N LEU A 228 16.96 -5.90 6.28
CA LEU A 228 15.95 -6.91 6.55
C LEU A 228 14.56 -6.26 6.43
N VAL A 229 13.77 -6.75 5.49
CA VAL A 229 12.35 -6.35 5.36
C VAL A 229 11.47 -7.50 5.80
N VAL A 230 10.63 -7.27 6.79
CA VAL A 230 9.66 -8.25 7.29
C VAL A 230 8.27 -7.83 6.81
N ASP A 231 7.74 -8.55 5.84
CA ASP A 231 6.39 -8.34 5.35
C ASP A 231 5.39 -9.09 6.25
N GLU A 232 4.19 -8.52 6.43
CA GLU A 232 3.16 -9.01 7.33
C GLU A 232 3.67 -9.22 8.77
N ALA A 233 4.39 -8.22 9.29
CA ALA A 233 5.06 -8.29 10.60
C ALA A 233 4.11 -8.52 11.79
N HIS A 234 2.79 -8.34 11.61
CA HIS A 234 1.79 -8.70 12.64
C HIS A 234 1.84 -10.18 13.02
N ASN A 235 2.38 -11.06 12.17
CA ASN A 235 2.58 -12.47 12.53
C ASN A 235 3.57 -12.66 13.72
N LEU A 236 4.31 -11.62 14.12
CA LEU A 236 5.09 -11.64 15.37
C LEU A 236 4.21 -11.56 16.62
N LEU A 237 2.97 -11.06 16.47
CA LEU A 237 2.02 -10.86 17.56
C LEU A 237 1.12 -12.07 17.80
N ASP A 238 1.18 -13.07 16.91
CA ASP A 238 0.42 -14.30 17.09
C ASP A 238 0.86 -14.98 18.40
N GLU A 239 -0.12 -15.41 19.21
CA GLU A 239 0.15 -16.06 20.49
C GLU A 239 1.10 -17.25 20.31
N PHE A 240 2.09 -17.36 21.21
CA PHE A 240 3.02 -18.48 21.26
C PHE A 240 2.26 -19.74 21.70
N SER A 241 1.68 -20.45 20.77
CA SER A 241 1.08 -21.77 20.96
C SER A 241 1.91 -22.82 20.22
N GLU A 242 1.77 -24.08 20.61
CA GLU A 242 2.43 -25.19 19.87
C GLU A 242 2.02 -25.21 18.39
N GLU A 243 0.85 -24.67 18.06
CA GLU A 243 0.35 -24.50 16.69
C GLU A 243 0.99 -23.32 15.95
N ASN A 244 1.54 -22.33 16.67
CA ASN A 244 2.11 -21.08 16.11
C ASN A 244 3.64 -21.04 16.08
N TYR A 245 4.25 -22.20 15.77
CA TYR A 245 5.70 -22.33 15.63
C TYR A 245 6.33 -21.33 14.64
N ARG A 246 5.54 -20.79 13.70
CA ARG A 246 6.01 -19.86 12.67
C ARG A 246 6.38 -18.49 13.20
N SER A 247 5.66 -17.97 14.20
CA SER A 247 5.98 -16.69 14.87
C SER A 247 7.31 -16.77 15.61
N VAL A 248 7.57 -17.91 16.27
CA VAL A 248 8.83 -18.19 16.96
C VAL A 248 10.01 -18.20 15.99
N ILE A 249 9.84 -18.88 14.84
CA ILE A 249 10.88 -18.89 13.78
C ILE A 249 11.13 -17.46 13.28
N LEU A 250 10.07 -16.69 13.02
CA LEU A 250 10.21 -15.31 12.55
C LEU A 250 10.99 -14.44 13.55
N ALA A 251 10.62 -14.50 14.84
CA ALA A 251 11.36 -13.81 15.89
C ALA A 251 12.83 -14.26 15.96
N SER A 252 13.07 -15.57 15.87
CA SER A 252 14.43 -16.14 15.92
C SER A 252 15.31 -15.64 14.77
N VAL A 253 14.81 -15.62 13.52
CA VAL A 253 15.61 -15.15 12.39
C VAL A 253 15.90 -13.66 12.45
N ILE A 254 14.98 -12.84 12.98
CA ILE A 254 15.20 -11.42 13.23
C ILE A 254 16.33 -11.23 14.24
N ILE A 255 16.27 -11.93 15.39
CA ILE A 255 17.32 -11.87 16.42
C ILE A 255 18.66 -12.32 15.86
N ILE A 256 18.72 -13.39 15.09
CA ILE A 256 19.98 -13.86 14.47
C ILE A 256 20.54 -12.79 13.52
N CYS A 257 19.71 -12.22 12.65
CA CYS A 257 20.15 -11.20 11.71
C CYS A 257 20.70 -9.96 12.42
N THR A 258 19.97 -9.46 13.43
CA THR A 258 20.36 -8.26 14.20
C THR A 258 21.63 -8.49 15.03
N LYS A 259 21.77 -9.67 15.66
CA LYS A 259 23.01 -10.01 16.39
C LYS A 259 24.22 -10.21 15.49
N ARG A 260 24.03 -10.69 14.27
CA ARG A 260 25.14 -10.85 13.31
C ARG A 260 25.63 -9.54 12.70
N ASN A 261 24.72 -8.56 12.56
CA ASN A 261 25.06 -7.23 12.04
C ASN A 261 24.34 -6.16 12.86
N ASN A 262 25.03 -5.53 13.79
CA ASN A 262 24.49 -4.45 14.62
C ASN A 262 24.10 -3.18 13.82
N ASN A 263 24.54 -3.09 12.56
CA ASN A 263 24.21 -1.98 11.67
C ASN A 263 23.12 -2.32 10.64
N ILE A 264 22.48 -3.48 10.78
CA ILE A 264 21.39 -3.88 9.90
C ILE A 264 20.23 -2.89 10.00
N VAL A 265 19.67 -2.54 8.85
CA VAL A 265 18.42 -1.77 8.78
C VAL A 265 17.24 -2.74 8.75
N CYS A 266 16.28 -2.56 9.65
CA CYS A 266 15.10 -3.41 9.74
C CYS A 266 13.83 -2.63 9.39
N LYS A 267 13.05 -3.10 8.44
CA LYS A 267 11.76 -2.51 8.05
C LYS A 267 10.65 -3.54 8.25
N TYR A 268 9.69 -3.21 9.10
CA TYR A 268 8.55 -4.06 9.46
C TYR A 268 7.29 -3.51 8.82
N LEU A 269 6.68 -4.25 7.92
CA LEU A 269 5.46 -3.85 7.22
C LEU A 269 4.26 -4.61 7.81
N THR A 270 3.22 -3.88 8.19
CA THR A 270 2.00 -4.46 8.75
C THR A 270 0.75 -3.76 8.24
N PRO A 271 -0.39 -4.46 8.01
CA PRO A 271 -1.64 -3.82 7.60
C PRO A 271 -2.33 -3.06 8.73
N PHE A 272 -2.09 -3.45 9.97
CA PHE A 272 -2.67 -2.84 11.18
C PHE A 272 -1.72 -3.00 12.37
N LEU A 273 -1.89 -2.11 13.32
CA LEU A 273 -1.24 -2.18 14.62
C LEU A 273 -2.23 -1.59 15.63
N THR A 274 -2.59 -2.37 16.66
CA THR A 274 -3.55 -1.93 17.68
C THR A 274 -2.92 -1.01 18.70
N ASN A 275 -1.64 -1.25 19.04
CA ASN A 275 -0.84 -0.40 19.90
C ASN A 275 0.60 -0.32 19.37
N LYS A 276 1.28 0.81 19.56
CA LYS A 276 2.69 0.98 19.17
C LYS A 276 3.61 0.02 19.94
N ASP A 277 3.26 -0.29 21.17
CA ASP A 277 4.03 -1.16 22.07
C ASP A 277 3.78 -2.66 21.79
N SER A 278 2.88 -3.00 20.87
CA SER A 278 2.55 -4.40 20.55
C SER A 278 3.69 -5.13 19.85
N ILE A 279 4.64 -4.42 19.23
CA ILE A 279 5.87 -5.00 18.68
C ILE A 279 7.04 -4.48 19.51
N ASP A 280 7.12 -4.93 20.76
CA ASP A 280 8.24 -4.63 21.63
C ASP A 280 9.36 -5.64 21.38
N ILE A 281 10.18 -5.36 20.41
CA ILE A 281 11.42 -6.08 20.18
C ILE A 281 12.54 -5.18 20.70
N GLU A 282 13.32 -5.69 21.64
CA GLU A 282 14.34 -4.95 22.41
C GLU A 282 15.24 -4.04 21.55
N HIS A 283 15.53 -4.41 20.31
CA HIS A 283 16.34 -3.60 19.41
C HIS A 283 15.54 -2.50 18.65
N ILE A 284 14.21 -2.50 18.72
CA ILE A 284 13.35 -1.44 18.15
C ILE A 284 13.17 -0.30 19.16
N THR A 285 13.16 -0.60 20.46
CA THR A 285 12.92 0.36 21.54
C THR A 285 14.15 1.18 21.93
N ASN A 286 15.34 0.73 21.60
CA ASN A 286 16.61 1.35 21.99
C ASN A 286 17.17 2.35 20.93
N ASN A 287 16.33 2.90 20.06
CA ASN A 287 16.73 3.92 19.07
C ASN A 287 15.89 5.18 19.14
#